data_847a3763f560902d6d4bf9abcb850f12
#
_entry.id   847a3763f560902d6d4bf9abcb850f12
#
_cell.length_a   1.000
_cell.length_b   1.000
_cell.length_c   1.000
_cell.angle_alpha   90.00
_cell.angle_beta   90.00
_cell.angle_gamma   90.00
#
_symmetry.space_group_name_H-M   'P 1'
#
loop_
_entity.id
_entity.type
_entity.pdbx_description
1 polymer ?
#
loop_
_entity_poly.entity_id
_entity_poly.type
_entity_poly.pdbx_seq_one_letter_code
_entity_poly.pdbx_strand_id
1 'polypeptide(L)'
;MYRQDKEYMAEVGHLIDHPKLQKLKDIPHHIHSNRLEHSIHVSYTSYRISKKMGWDTKSTARGALLHDLFYYDWRQVKFNKSHAWVHPRIAVRNAKKITTLNKKEEDIILKHMWGLTLALPCYKESFLVTMVDKYWAIKEASEPMRKKWSKRRLFHRKMLKS
;
A
#
# COMPACT_ATOMS: atom_id res chain seq x y z
N MET A 1 -1.67 15.12 -6.72
CA MET A 1 -0.83 14.44 -7.74
C MET A 1 -1.58 13.26 -8.37
N TYR A 2 -1.93 12.17 -7.67
CA TYR A 2 -2.66 11.04 -8.27
C TYR A 2 -4.08 11.39 -8.78
N ARG A 3 -4.81 12.30 -8.12
CA ARG A 3 -6.15 12.75 -8.56
C ARG A 3 -6.17 13.53 -9.89
N GLN A 4 -5.01 13.99 -10.35
CA GLN A 4 -4.88 14.68 -11.65
C GLN A 4 -4.61 13.70 -12.80
N ASP A 5 -4.24 12.45 -12.50
CA ASP A 5 -4.04 11.40 -13.49
C ASP A 5 -5.40 10.78 -13.85
N LYS A 6 -5.99 11.27 -14.95
CA LYS A 6 -7.34 10.88 -15.39
C LYS A 6 -7.45 9.39 -15.68
N GLU A 7 -6.42 8.78 -16.27
CA GLU A 7 -6.43 7.35 -16.61
C GLU A 7 -6.39 6.50 -15.32
N TYR A 8 -5.53 6.85 -14.37
CA TYR A 8 -5.49 6.18 -13.07
C TYR A 8 -6.84 6.31 -12.34
N MET A 9 -7.41 7.52 -12.30
CA MET A 9 -8.69 7.77 -11.63
C MET A 9 -9.86 7.06 -12.30
N ALA A 10 -9.83 6.85 -13.62
CA ALA A 10 -10.83 6.05 -14.32
C ALA A 10 -10.85 4.59 -13.82
N GLU A 11 -9.68 4.02 -13.47
CA GLU A 11 -9.58 2.64 -13.00
C GLU A 11 -9.93 2.47 -11.51
N VAL A 12 -9.60 3.44 -10.66
CA VAL A 12 -9.68 3.27 -9.20
C VAL A 12 -10.49 4.35 -8.47
N GLY A 13 -10.92 5.41 -9.13
CA GLY A 13 -11.58 6.54 -8.49
C GLY A 13 -12.84 6.11 -7.72
N HIS A 14 -13.68 5.29 -8.31
CA HIS A 14 -14.87 4.73 -7.68
C HIS A 14 -14.57 3.87 -6.44
N LEU A 15 -13.41 3.21 -6.41
CA LEU A 15 -12.95 2.45 -5.24
C LEU A 15 -12.40 3.37 -4.16
N ILE A 16 -11.57 4.36 -4.55
CA ILE A 16 -11.00 5.33 -3.61
C ILE A 16 -12.12 6.03 -2.84
N ASP A 17 -13.17 6.48 -3.53
CA ASP A 17 -14.27 7.21 -2.91
C ASP A 17 -15.31 6.29 -2.24
N HIS A 18 -15.15 4.97 -2.32
CA HIS A 18 -16.07 4.01 -1.70
C HIS A 18 -16.03 4.11 -0.16
N PRO A 19 -17.19 4.18 0.56
CA PRO A 19 -17.23 4.38 2.01
C PRO A 19 -16.42 3.36 2.82
N LYS A 20 -16.40 2.09 2.38
CA LYS A 20 -15.60 1.05 3.05
C LYS A 20 -14.11 1.27 2.90
N LEU A 21 -13.63 1.80 1.76
CA LEU A 21 -12.22 2.12 1.60
C LEU A 21 -11.85 3.37 2.41
N GLN A 22 -12.73 4.37 2.45
CA GLN A 22 -12.52 5.59 3.22
C GLN A 22 -12.34 5.35 4.73
N LYS A 23 -12.91 4.27 5.29
CA LYS A 23 -12.66 3.86 6.70
C LYS A 23 -11.19 3.57 7.00
N LEU A 24 -10.37 3.29 6.00
CA LEU A 24 -8.93 3.09 6.20
C LEU A 24 -8.19 4.36 6.63
N LYS A 25 -8.80 5.54 6.52
CA LYS A 25 -8.25 6.80 7.04
C LYS A 25 -8.11 6.78 8.57
N ASP A 26 -9.03 6.10 9.24
CA ASP A 26 -9.08 6.06 10.71
C ASP A 26 -8.14 5.01 11.29
N ILE A 27 -7.47 4.24 10.43
CA ILE A 27 -6.62 3.14 10.84
C ILE A 27 -5.15 3.53 10.67
N PRO A 28 -4.38 3.61 11.77
CA PRO A 28 -2.96 3.91 11.72
C PRO A 28 -2.22 2.83 10.91
N HIS A 29 -1.34 3.25 10.00
CA HIS A 29 -0.42 2.35 9.32
C HIS A 29 0.97 2.43 9.94
N HIS A 30 1.61 3.58 9.83
CA HIS A 30 2.85 3.94 10.52
C HIS A 30 2.63 5.21 11.35
N ILE A 31 3.70 5.74 12.00
CA ILE A 31 3.63 6.85 12.95
C ILE A 31 2.98 8.12 12.37
N HIS A 32 3.04 8.32 11.06
CA HIS A 32 2.57 9.53 10.37
C HIS A 32 1.71 9.28 9.13
N SER A 33 1.33 8.04 8.86
CA SER A 33 0.47 7.68 7.72
C SER A 33 -0.73 6.86 8.19
N ASN A 34 -1.85 7.04 7.51
CA ASN A 34 -2.99 6.14 7.64
C ASN A 34 -2.95 5.09 6.52
N ARG A 35 -3.72 4.01 6.70
CA ARG A 35 -3.71 2.88 5.77
C ARG A 35 -4.25 3.24 4.39
N LEU A 36 -5.18 4.20 4.29
CA LEU A 36 -5.67 4.65 2.99
C LEU A 36 -4.57 5.35 2.18
N GLU A 37 -3.84 6.27 2.80
CA GLU A 37 -2.72 6.97 2.14
C GLU A 37 -1.65 5.99 1.67
N HIS A 38 -1.27 5.04 2.53
CA HIS A 38 -0.35 3.97 2.15
C HIS A 38 -0.84 3.19 0.94
N SER A 39 -2.09 2.70 0.97
CA SER A 39 -2.67 1.94 -0.14
C SER A 39 -2.73 2.75 -1.44
N ILE A 40 -3.02 4.05 -1.38
CA ILE A 40 -2.98 4.92 -2.55
C ILE A 40 -1.55 5.10 -3.08
N HIS A 41 -0.57 5.29 -2.20
CA HIS A 41 0.83 5.42 -2.59
C HIS A 41 1.35 4.16 -3.29
N VAL A 42 1.06 2.99 -2.72
CA VAL A 42 1.43 1.69 -3.32
C VAL A 42 0.74 1.53 -4.67
N SER A 43 -0.57 1.78 -4.74
CA SER A 43 -1.37 1.66 -5.95
C SER A 43 -0.86 2.58 -7.08
N TYR A 44 -0.72 3.86 -6.80
CA TYR A 44 -0.32 4.83 -7.83
C TYR A 44 1.12 4.61 -8.31
N THR A 45 2.03 4.26 -7.40
CA THR A 45 3.42 3.95 -7.76
C THR A 45 3.48 2.71 -8.65
N SER A 46 2.79 1.64 -8.27
CA SER A 46 2.73 0.39 -9.04
C SER A 46 2.07 0.60 -10.41
N TYR A 47 0.98 1.37 -10.46
CA TYR A 47 0.34 1.77 -11.71
C TYR A 47 1.31 2.47 -12.67
N ARG A 48 2.06 3.46 -12.19
CA ARG A 48 3.01 4.20 -13.03
C ARG A 48 4.14 3.34 -13.56
N ILE A 49 4.63 2.39 -12.76
CA ILE A 49 5.67 1.45 -13.17
C ILE A 49 5.09 0.47 -14.20
N SER A 50 3.93 -0.15 -13.92
CA SER A 50 3.28 -1.08 -14.83
C SER A 50 2.94 -0.42 -16.18
N LYS A 51 2.53 0.85 -16.19
CA LYS A 51 2.28 1.63 -17.41
C LYS A 51 3.54 1.79 -18.24
N LYS A 52 4.68 2.12 -17.63
CA LYS A 52 5.97 2.23 -18.34
C LYS A 52 6.45 0.89 -18.89
N MET A 53 6.09 -0.20 -18.25
CA MET A 53 6.48 -1.56 -18.64
C MET A 53 5.51 -2.21 -19.65
N GLY A 54 4.41 -1.53 -20.01
CA GLY A 54 3.36 -2.10 -20.86
C GLY A 54 2.65 -3.30 -20.23
N TRP A 55 2.50 -3.31 -18.89
CA TRP A 55 1.84 -4.37 -18.13
C TRP A 55 0.36 -4.05 -17.90
N ASP A 56 -0.35 -4.96 -17.23
CA ASP A 56 -1.76 -4.77 -16.87
C ASP A 56 -1.91 -3.71 -15.77
N THR A 57 -2.10 -2.47 -16.21
CA THR A 57 -2.21 -1.29 -15.32
C THR A 57 -3.46 -1.33 -14.45
N LYS A 58 -4.57 -1.81 -15.01
CA LYS A 58 -5.86 -1.89 -14.31
C LYS A 58 -5.79 -2.85 -13.12
N SER A 59 -5.41 -4.10 -13.36
CA SER A 59 -5.29 -5.09 -12.29
C SER A 59 -4.23 -4.67 -11.27
N THR A 60 -3.12 -4.07 -11.72
CA THR A 60 -2.06 -3.56 -10.83
C THR A 60 -2.59 -2.47 -9.90
N ALA A 61 -3.24 -1.45 -10.45
CA ALA A 61 -3.76 -0.33 -9.66
C ALA A 61 -4.82 -0.78 -8.64
N ARG A 62 -5.79 -1.59 -9.09
CA ARG A 62 -6.90 -2.05 -8.27
C ARG A 62 -6.44 -3.02 -7.19
N GLY A 63 -5.66 -4.04 -7.56
CA GLY A 63 -5.11 -5.01 -6.61
C GLY A 63 -4.24 -4.34 -5.55
N ALA A 64 -3.36 -3.42 -5.97
CA ALA A 64 -2.52 -2.65 -5.06
C ALA A 64 -3.33 -1.71 -4.15
N LEU A 65 -4.40 -1.10 -4.63
CA LEU A 65 -5.27 -0.25 -3.79
C LEU A 65 -5.98 -1.06 -2.69
N LEU A 66 -6.30 -2.31 -2.97
CA LEU A 66 -7.09 -3.18 -2.11
C LEU A 66 -6.25 -4.14 -1.25
N HIS A 67 -4.91 -4.15 -1.39
CA HIS A 67 -4.05 -5.16 -0.76
C HIS A 67 -4.19 -5.19 0.77
N ASP A 68 -4.38 -4.04 1.40
CA ASP A 68 -4.47 -3.85 2.85
C ASP A 68 -5.89 -3.48 3.34
N LEU A 69 -6.93 -3.96 2.65
CA LEU A 69 -8.32 -3.67 3.01
C LEU A 69 -8.79 -4.49 4.23
N PHE A 70 -8.29 -4.12 5.42
CA PHE A 70 -8.74 -4.66 6.70
C PHE A 70 -8.88 -3.55 7.74
N TYR A 71 -9.77 -3.75 8.77
CA TYR A 71 -10.30 -2.68 9.61
C TYR A 71 -9.93 -2.81 11.09
N TYR A 72 -8.74 -3.33 11.40
CA TYR A 72 -8.24 -3.45 12.78
C TYR A 72 -6.80 -2.95 12.85
N ASP A 73 -6.38 -2.53 14.07
CA ASP A 73 -4.96 -2.28 14.34
C ASP A 73 -4.29 -3.62 14.63
N TRP A 74 -3.40 -4.05 13.74
CA TRP A 74 -2.69 -5.33 13.85
C TRP A 74 -1.81 -5.44 15.10
N ARG A 75 -1.48 -4.32 15.76
CA ARG A 75 -0.72 -4.31 17.01
C ARG A 75 -1.56 -4.73 18.21
N GLN A 76 -2.87 -4.56 18.11
CA GLN A 76 -3.84 -4.83 19.19
C GLN A 76 -4.54 -6.17 19.03
N VAL A 77 -4.58 -6.73 17.82
CA VAL A 77 -5.30 -7.97 17.54
C VAL A 77 -4.31 -9.12 17.37
N LYS A 78 -4.50 -10.16 18.18
CA LYS A 78 -3.72 -11.42 18.09
C LYS A 78 -4.52 -12.47 17.33
N PHE A 79 -3.86 -13.19 16.44
CA PHE A 79 -4.41 -14.33 15.70
C PHE A 79 -3.61 -15.60 16.02
N ASN A 80 -4.21 -16.77 15.83
CA ASN A 80 -3.52 -18.06 15.98
C ASN A 80 -2.41 -18.27 14.92
N LYS A 81 -2.46 -17.50 13.81
CA LYS A 81 -1.45 -17.49 12.76
C LYS A 81 -0.83 -16.09 12.66
N SER A 82 0.37 -15.99 12.05
CA SER A 82 1.01 -14.68 11.88
C SER A 82 0.11 -13.71 11.12
N HIS A 83 0.18 -12.43 11.48
CA HIS A 83 -0.56 -11.37 10.81
C HIS A 83 -0.33 -11.38 9.28
N ALA A 84 0.92 -11.62 8.85
CA ALA A 84 1.28 -11.72 7.44
C ALA A 84 0.48 -12.81 6.66
N TRP A 85 0.02 -13.86 7.34
CA TRP A 85 -0.85 -14.89 6.75
C TRP A 85 -2.33 -14.53 6.75
N VAL A 86 -2.77 -13.82 7.76
CA VAL A 86 -4.20 -13.59 8.03
C VAL A 86 -4.75 -12.40 7.24
N HIS A 87 -4.05 -11.24 7.29
CA HIS A 87 -4.62 -10.01 6.73
C HIS A 87 -4.83 -10.04 5.21
N PRO A 88 -3.99 -10.69 4.36
CA PRO A 88 -4.25 -10.73 2.93
C PRO A 88 -5.58 -11.45 2.59
N ARG A 89 -5.90 -12.50 3.36
CA ARG A 89 -7.17 -13.24 3.20
C ARG A 89 -8.37 -12.42 3.64
N ILE A 90 -8.23 -11.64 4.71
CA ILE A 90 -9.25 -10.68 5.15
C ILE A 90 -9.41 -9.58 4.11
N ALA A 91 -8.31 -9.06 3.55
CA ALA A 91 -8.35 -8.04 2.51
C ALA A 91 -9.09 -8.53 1.26
N VAL A 92 -8.81 -9.74 0.75
CA VAL A 92 -9.57 -10.34 -0.37
C VAL A 92 -11.06 -10.46 -0.05
N ARG A 93 -11.40 -10.98 1.14
CA ARG A 93 -12.81 -11.12 1.56
C ARG A 93 -13.53 -9.78 1.61
N ASN A 94 -12.88 -8.75 2.11
CA ASN A 94 -13.44 -7.41 2.17
C ASN A 94 -13.51 -6.75 0.79
N ALA A 95 -12.50 -6.94 -0.06
CA ALA A 95 -12.50 -6.44 -1.43
C ALA A 95 -13.65 -7.03 -2.26
N LYS A 96 -13.90 -8.33 -2.13
CA LYS A 96 -15.05 -9.02 -2.79
C LYS A 96 -16.42 -8.50 -2.35
N LYS A 97 -16.52 -7.78 -1.22
CA LYS A 97 -17.76 -7.14 -0.77
C LYS A 97 -18.01 -5.76 -1.40
N ILE A 98 -17.05 -5.21 -2.11
CA ILE A 98 -17.13 -3.87 -2.70
C ILE A 98 -16.92 -3.88 -4.22
N THR A 99 -16.27 -4.91 -4.75
CA THR A 99 -16.03 -5.06 -6.19
C THR A 99 -15.77 -6.52 -6.56
N THR A 100 -15.93 -6.85 -7.85
CA THR A 100 -15.43 -8.12 -8.39
C THR A 100 -13.91 -8.05 -8.55
N LEU A 101 -13.23 -9.14 -8.23
CA LEU A 101 -11.79 -9.29 -8.41
C LEU A 101 -11.51 -10.31 -9.51
N ASN A 102 -10.57 -10.02 -10.38
CA ASN A 102 -10.01 -11.02 -11.28
C ASN A 102 -8.89 -11.83 -10.59
N LYS A 103 -8.41 -12.89 -11.24
CA LYS A 103 -7.37 -13.78 -10.70
C LYS A 103 -6.06 -13.06 -10.36
N LYS A 104 -5.69 -12.07 -11.16
CA LYS A 104 -4.48 -11.29 -10.95
C LYS A 104 -4.61 -10.33 -9.75
N GLU A 105 -5.75 -9.66 -9.63
CA GLU A 105 -6.04 -8.80 -8.45
C GLU A 105 -6.07 -9.62 -7.16
N GLU A 106 -6.67 -10.82 -7.18
CA GLU A 106 -6.64 -11.73 -6.03
C GLU A 106 -5.21 -12.17 -5.69
N ASP A 107 -4.39 -12.51 -6.69
CA ASP A 107 -3.00 -12.89 -6.47
C ASP A 107 -2.17 -11.73 -5.88
N ILE A 108 -2.35 -10.51 -6.40
CA ILE A 108 -1.72 -9.31 -5.85
C ILE A 108 -2.05 -9.17 -4.36
N ILE A 109 -3.33 -9.23 -4.00
CA ILE A 109 -3.77 -9.05 -2.61
C ILE A 109 -3.29 -10.22 -1.74
N LEU A 110 -3.40 -11.46 -2.18
CA LEU A 110 -3.04 -12.63 -1.37
C LEU A 110 -1.53 -12.77 -1.16
N LYS A 111 -0.71 -12.29 -2.08
CA LYS A 111 0.71 -12.60 -2.15
C LYS A 111 1.64 -11.41 -1.86
N HIS A 112 1.08 -10.21 -1.55
CA HIS A 112 1.90 -9.02 -1.28
C HIS A 112 2.85 -9.20 -0.08
N MET A 113 2.54 -10.13 0.83
CA MET A 113 3.41 -10.47 1.97
C MET A 113 4.49 -11.51 1.65
N TRP A 114 4.73 -11.80 0.37
CA TRP A 114 5.86 -12.67 -0.02
C TRP A 114 7.18 -12.15 0.55
N GLY A 115 8.01 -13.08 1.02
CA GLY A 115 9.23 -12.80 1.77
C GLY A 115 9.04 -12.85 3.29
N LEU A 116 7.84 -12.54 3.81
CA LEU A 116 7.42 -12.88 5.18
C LEU A 116 6.53 -14.13 5.20
N THR A 117 6.02 -14.52 4.05
CA THR A 117 5.31 -15.78 3.81
C THR A 117 5.93 -16.51 2.62
N LEU A 118 5.70 -17.82 2.51
CA LEU A 118 6.13 -18.63 1.37
C LEU A 118 5.21 -18.53 0.15
N ALA A 119 4.19 -17.64 0.18
CA ALA A 119 3.22 -17.47 -0.88
C ALA A 119 3.83 -16.68 -2.05
N LEU A 120 4.47 -17.39 -2.99
CA LEU A 120 5.13 -16.80 -4.14
C LEU A 120 4.12 -16.13 -5.09
N PRO A 121 4.33 -14.87 -5.51
CA PRO A 121 3.53 -14.21 -6.54
C PRO A 121 3.52 -14.98 -7.86
N CYS A 122 2.33 -15.14 -8.47
CA CYS A 122 2.18 -15.85 -9.75
C CYS A 122 2.30 -14.92 -10.96
N TYR A 123 2.13 -13.61 -10.76
CA TYR A 123 2.17 -12.62 -11.83
C TYR A 123 3.27 -11.59 -11.56
N LYS A 124 3.86 -11.06 -12.63
CA LYS A 124 4.85 -9.98 -12.55
C LYS A 124 4.31 -8.73 -11.85
N GLU A 125 3.03 -8.44 -12.03
CA GLU A 125 2.33 -7.34 -11.36
C GLU A 125 2.22 -7.57 -9.84
N SER A 126 1.98 -8.81 -9.42
CA SER A 126 1.95 -9.18 -8.00
C SER A 126 3.33 -9.03 -7.36
N PHE A 127 4.39 -9.43 -8.07
CA PHE A 127 5.76 -9.21 -7.62
C PHE A 127 6.08 -7.71 -7.50
N LEU A 128 5.72 -6.92 -8.51
CA LEU A 128 5.87 -5.47 -8.49
C LEU A 128 5.21 -4.85 -7.28
N VAL A 129 3.93 -5.16 -7.04
CA VAL A 129 3.18 -4.59 -5.91
C VAL A 129 3.82 -4.97 -4.58
N THR A 130 4.26 -6.21 -4.42
CA THR A 130 5.01 -6.66 -3.24
C THR A 130 6.26 -5.81 -2.98
N MET A 131 7.03 -5.50 -4.02
CA MET A 131 8.25 -4.68 -3.88
C MET A 131 7.93 -3.21 -3.58
N VAL A 132 6.92 -2.66 -4.24
CA VAL A 132 6.48 -1.27 -4.03
C VAL A 132 5.88 -1.09 -2.63
N ASP A 133 5.11 -2.05 -2.15
CA ASP A 133 4.58 -2.05 -0.78
C ASP A 133 5.70 -1.99 0.26
N LYS A 134 6.69 -2.87 0.17
CA LYS A 134 7.88 -2.85 1.05
C LYS A 134 8.65 -1.53 0.97
N TYR A 135 8.82 -0.98 -0.23
CA TYR A 135 9.47 0.31 -0.41
C TYR A 135 8.73 1.42 0.36
N TRP A 136 7.40 1.50 0.22
CA TRP A 136 6.61 2.51 0.90
C TRP A 136 6.57 2.29 2.42
N ALA A 137 6.46 1.04 2.89
CA ALA A 137 6.52 0.71 4.31
C ALA A 137 7.85 1.17 4.95
N ILE A 138 9.00 0.91 4.31
CA ILE A 138 10.31 1.37 4.77
C ILE A 138 10.41 2.89 4.73
N LYS A 139 9.94 3.52 3.66
CA LYS A 139 9.97 4.98 3.49
C LYS A 139 9.16 5.67 4.58
N GLU A 140 7.93 5.22 4.83
CA GLU A 140 7.04 5.76 5.86
C GLU A 140 7.59 5.54 7.27
N ALA A 141 8.12 4.36 7.56
CA ALA A 141 8.76 4.06 8.83
C ALA A 141 10.04 4.90 9.09
N SER A 142 10.78 5.24 8.04
CA SER A 142 12.03 6.03 8.14
C SER A 142 11.82 7.55 8.22
N GLU A 143 10.63 8.05 7.90
CA GLU A 143 10.34 9.49 7.85
C GLU A 143 10.64 10.25 9.16
N PRO A 144 10.31 9.73 10.37
CA PRO A 144 10.65 10.39 11.62
C PRO A 144 12.16 10.58 11.81
N MET A 145 12.95 9.59 11.46
CA MET A 145 14.42 9.67 11.53
C MET A 145 14.97 10.72 10.55
N ARG A 146 14.47 10.75 9.30
CA ARG A 146 14.86 11.74 8.30
C ARG A 146 14.56 13.16 8.74
N LYS A 147 13.37 13.42 9.33
CA LYS A 147 13.00 14.73 9.89
C LYS A 147 13.93 15.13 11.04
N LYS A 148 14.28 14.20 11.93
CA LYS A 148 15.21 14.43 13.05
C LYS A 148 16.63 14.73 12.55
N TRP A 149 17.12 14.02 11.54
CA TRP A 149 18.43 14.22 10.92
C TRP A 149 18.51 15.57 10.18
N SER A 150 17.50 15.94 9.44
CA SER A 150 17.46 17.21 8.73
C SER A 150 17.47 18.41 9.68
N LYS A 151 16.74 18.35 10.80
CA LYS A 151 16.77 19.36 11.87
C LYS A 151 18.16 19.46 12.52
N ARG A 152 18.84 18.33 12.79
CA ARG A 152 20.21 18.33 13.34
C ARG A 152 21.22 18.94 12.36
N ARG A 153 21.14 18.62 11.07
CA ARG A 153 22.03 19.21 10.04
C ARG A 153 21.82 20.73 9.90
N LEU A 154 20.60 21.20 9.96
CA LEU A 154 20.27 22.63 9.93
C LEU A 154 20.81 23.36 11.16
N PHE A 155 20.67 22.76 12.35
CA PHE A 155 21.22 23.31 13.60
C PHE A 155 22.75 23.39 13.54
N HIS A 156 23.43 22.32 13.10
CA HIS A 156 24.90 22.28 12.97
C HIS A 156 25.43 23.32 11.95
N ARG A 157 24.72 23.51 10.83
CA ARG A 157 25.06 24.55 9.85
C ARG A 157 24.89 25.97 10.35
N LYS A 158 23.95 26.22 11.25
CA LYS A 158 23.78 27.54 11.88
C LYS A 158 24.89 27.83 12.89
N MET A 159 25.32 26.84 13.67
CA MET A 159 26.42 26.97 14.64
C MET A 159 27.79 27.18 14.00
N LEU A 160 27.99 26.70 12.77
CA LEU A 160 29.25 26.90 12.04
C LEU A 160 29.33 28.26 11.26
N LYS A 161 28.23 29.04 11.30
CA LYS A 161 28.16 30.36 10.64
C LYS A 161 28.07 31.55 11.62
N SER A 162 27.96 31.23 12.92
CA SER A 162 28.09 32.19 14.04
C SER A 162 29.50 32.17 14.63
#